data_8dcf7d461d8db49c3542eb8e0137b77d
#
_entry.id   8dcf7d461d8db49c3542eb8e0137b77d
#
_cell.length_a   1.000
_cell.length_b   1.000
_cell.length_c   1.000
_cell.angle_alpha   90.00
_cell.angle_beta   90.00
_cell.angle_gamma   90.00
#
_symmetry.space_group_name_H-M   'P 1'
#
loop_
_entity.id
_entity.type
_entity.pdbx_description
1 polymer ?
#
loop_
_entity_poly.entity_id
_entity_poly.type
_entity_poly.pdbx_seq_one_letter_code
_entity_poly.pdbx_strand_id
1 'polypeptide(L)'
;MDLFEYQARDLFAKHGVPVLAGEVIDTPEAAREATEKLGGKSVVKAQVKVGGRGKAGGVKLAGDADEAVARATDILGMDIKGHTVHKVMIAELSPEIEAEYYVSYLLDRTNRTFLAMASVQGGMDIEEVAEKTPEALAKVPVDSNSGVDIAKAREIVAQAKFPAEVAEKVAEVLVTLWDTFVAEDALLVEVNPLVKTKDGRILALDGKVSLDENADFRQPDHEALEDKAAANPLEAAAKAKNLNYVKLDGEVGIIGNGAGLVMSTLDVVAYAGENHGDVKPANFLDIGGGASAEVMANGLEIILGDPDVKSVFVNVFGGITACDEVANGIVQALALLESKGEKVEKPLVVRLDGNNAELGRKILSDANHPLVQRVDTMDGAADKAAELAAAAK
;
A
#
# COMPACT_ATOMS: atom_id res chain seq x y z
N MET A 1 -3.56 -3.40 1.56
CA MET A 1 -3.38 -2.23 2.48
C MET A 1 -2.51 -2.62 3.65
N ASP A 2 -1.40 -1.90 3.90
CA ASP A 2 -0.56 -2.11 5.08
C ASP A 2 -1.11 -1.32 6.26
N LEU A 3 -1.19 -1.95 7.42
CA LEU A 3 -1.66 -1.35 8.66
C LEU A 3 -0.52 -0.76 9.48
N PHE A 4 -0.84 0.25 10.30
CA PHE A 4 0.02 0.66 11.41
C PHE A 4 0.06 -0.42 12.50
N GLU A 5 1.12 -0.44 13.31
CA GLU A 5 1.25 -1.38 14.43
C GLU A 5 0.03 -1.35 15.36
N TYR A 6 -0.49 -0.15 15.70
CA TYR A 6 -1.65 -0.03 16.58
C TYR A 6 -2.90 -0.67 15.97
N GLN A 7 -3.10 -0.53 14.65
CA GLN A 7 -4.23 -1.14 13.95
C GLN A 7 -4.08 -2.66 13.92
N ALA A 8 -2.88 -3.17 13.64
CA ALA A 8 -2.58 -4.60 13.70
C ALA A 8 -2.83 -5.16 15.10
N ARG A 9 -2.37 -4.46 16.16
CA ARG A 9 -2.61 -4.81 17.55
C ARG A 9 -4.10 -4.83 17.89
N ASP A 10 -4.88 -3.86 17.40
CA ASP A 10 -6.32 -3.80 17.65
C ASP A 10 -7.06 -4.94 16.96
N LEU A 11 -6.67 -5.33 15.74
CA LEU A 11 -7.16 -6.54 15.09
C LEU A 11 -6.79 -7.80 15.87
N PHE A 12 -5.57 -7.90 16.35
CA PHE A 12 -5.15 -9.02 17.21
C PHE A 12 -6.00 -9.11 18.47
N ALA A 13 -6.23 -8.00 19.16
CA ALA A 13 -7.09 -7.95 20.33
C ALA A 13 -8.55 -8.38 20.01
N LYS A 14 -9.10 -7.90 18.89
CA LYS A 14 -10.45 -8.25 18.39
C LYS A 14 -10.61 -9.76 18.23
N HIS A 15 -9.58 -10.43 17.74
CA HIS A 15 -9.59 -11.89 17.50
C HIS A 15 -9.05 -12.72 18.67
N GLY A 16 -8.67 -12.11 19.78
CA GLY A 16 -8.23 -12.81 20.97
C GLY A 16 -6.75 -13.21 21.00
N VAL A 17 -5.93 -12.68 20.09
CA VAL A 17 -4.46 -12.80 20.20
C VAL A 17 -4.00 -12.03 21.43
N PRO A 18 -3.16 -12.64 22.30
CA PRO A 18 -2.68 -11.96 23.50
C PRO A 18 -1.79 -10.76 23.18
N VAL A 19 -2.28 -9.55 23.43
CA VAL A 19 -1.57 -8.28 23.24
C VAL A 19 -1.61 -7.44 24.52
N LEU A 20 -0.71 -6.47 24.63
CA LEU A 20 -0.74 -5.48 25.70
C LEU A 20 -1.70 -4.33 25.36
N ALA A 21 -2.20 -3.63 26.39
CA ALA A 21 -3.01 -2.43 26.20
C ALA A 21 -2.19 -1.30 25.55
N GLY A 22 -2.88 -0.43 24.81
CA GLY A 22 -2.25 0.73 24.19
C GLY A 22 -3.28 1.74 23.72
N GLU A 23 -2.90 3.02 23.70
CA GLU A 23 -3.72 4.13 23.24
C GLU A 23 -2.92 4.96 22.23
N VAL A 24 -3.52 5.31 21.09
CA VAL A 24 -2.88 6.13 20.04
C VAL A 24 -3.19 7.60 20.27
N ILE A 25 -2.15 8.41 20.16
CA ILE A 25 -2.23 9.86 20.31
C ILE A 25 -1.51 10.56 19.17
N ASP A 26 -1.90 11.81 18.90
CA ASP A 26 -1.32 12.70 17.88
C ASP A 26 -0.77 14.00 18.47
N THR A 27 -0.94 14.21 19.78
CA THR A 27 -0.39 15.35 20.52
C THR A 27 0.41 14.86 21.73
N PRO A 28 1.53 15.51 22.09
CA PRO A 28 2.35 15.09 23.23
C PRO A 28 1.59 15.10 24.57
N GLU A 29 0.70 16.08 24.76
CA GLU A 29 -0.04 16.27 26.00
C GLU A 29 -0.96 15.08 26.33
N ALA A 30 -1.52 14.44 25.32
CA ALA A 30 -2.37 13.27 25.47
C ALA A 30 -1.61 12.04 26.04
N ALA A 31 -0.28 12.02 25.93
CA ALA A 31 0.54 10.94 26.48
C ALA A 31 0.43 10.83 27.99
N ARG A 32 0.15 11.93 28.69
CA ARG A 32 -0.04 11.95 30.16
C ARG A 32 -1.19 11.05 30.55
N GLU A 33 -2.38 11.36 30.09
CA GLU A 33 -3.60 10.62 30.43
C GLU A 33 -3.49 9.15 30.04
N ALA A 34 -2.98 8.89 28.80
CA ALA A 34 -2.78 7.53 28.32
C ALA A 34 -1.84 6.72 29.22
N THR A 35 -0.72 7.31 29.67
CA THR A 35 0.23 6.65 30.57
C THR A 35 -0.36 6.42 31.97
N GLU A 36 -1.13 7.37 32.50
CA GLU A 36 -1.81 7.23 33.79
C GLU A 36 -2.82 6.08 33.79
N LYS A 37 -3.61 5.94 32.71
CA LYS A 37 -4.54 4.80 32.52
C LYS A 37 -3.82 3.45 32.49
N LEU A 38 -2.56 3.41 32.05
CA LEU A 38 -1.73 2.20 31.99
C LEU A 38 -0.93 1.92 33.26
N GLY A 39 -1.19 2.66 34.37
CA GLY A 39 -0.54 2.44 35.63
C GLY A 39 0.73 3.27 35.88
N GLY A 40 0.92 4.34 35.10
CA GLY A 40 1.95 5.35 35.30
C GLY A 40 3.30 5.07 34.63
N LYS A 41 3.46 3.93 33.97
CA LYS A 41 4.64 3.61 33.14
C LYS A 41 4.19 3.12 31.77
N SER A 42 4.94 3.49 30.74
CA SER A 42 4.57 3.13 29.37
C SER A 42 5.76 3.00 28.42
N VAL A 43 5.48 2.52 27.23
CA VAL A 43 6.38 2.56 26.07
C VAL A 43 5.76 3.49 25.04
N VAL A 44 6.50 4.50 24.59
CA VAL A 44 6.09 5.42 23.53
C VAL A 44 6.64 4.92 22.20
N LYS A 45 5.76 4.56 21.26
CA LYS A 45 6.12 3.92 20.02
C LYS A 45 5.66 4.75 18.82
N ALA A 46 6.60 5.18 17.95
CA ALA A 46 6.31 5.80 16.67
C ALA A 46 5.38 4.94 15.83
N GLN A 47 4.39 5.53 15.19
CA GLN A 47 3.51 4.84 14.27
C GLN A 47 3.86 5.23 12.82
N VAL A 48 4.61 4.38 12.15
CA VAL A 48 4.96 4.44 10.71
C VAL A 48 4.91 3.03 10.12
N LYS A 49 4.63 2.95 8.81
CA LYS A 49 4.46 1.66 8.09
C LYS A 49 5.78 1.01 7.68
N VAL A 50 6.90 1.40 8.28
CA VAL A 50 8.24 0.85 8.00
C VAL A 50 8.83 0.20 9.23
N GLY A 51 9.63 -0.85 9.02
CA GLY A 51 10.35 -1.55 10.08
C GLY A 51 11.58 -0.78 10.60
N GLY A 52 12.10 -1.22 11.75
CA GLY A 52 13.33 -0.66 12.33
C GLY A 52 13.12 0.59 13.18
N ARG A 53 11.88 0.87 13.61
CA ARG A 53 11.51 2.02 14.46
C ARG A 53 12.35 2.12 15.74
N GLY A 54 12.63 0.98 16.38
CA GLY A 54 13.47 0.94 17.58
C GLY A 54 14.90 1.40 17.32
N LYS A 55 15.52 0.91 16.22
CA LYS A 55 16.88 1.31 15.80
C LYS A 55 16.95 2.80 15.45
N ALA A 56 15.86 3.38 14.94
CA ALA A 56 15.76 4.81 14.62
C ALA A 56 15.45 5.71 15.82
N GLY A 57 15.27 5.15 17.03
CA GLY A 57 14.92 5.91 18.23
C GLY A 57 13.43 6.23 18.37
N GLY A 58 12.58 5.64 17.56
CA GLY A 58 11.12 5.79 17.57
C GLY A 58 10.39 4.95 18.62
N VAL A 59 11.12 4.23 19.48
CA VAL A 59 10.57 3.46 20.60
C VAL A 59 11.33 3.82 21.87
N LYS A 60 10.63 4.39 22.85
CA LYS A 60 11.25 4.85 24.09
C LYS A 60 10.41 4.46 25.32
N LEU A 61 11.09 4.10 26.41
CA LEU A 61 10.45 3.86 27.70
C LEU A 61 10.15 5.19 28.38
N ALA A 62 9.05 5.22 29.14
CA ALA A 62 8.67 6.31 30.02
C ALA A 62 8.37 5.75 31.40
N GLY A 63 9.09 6.22 32.43
CA GLY A 63 8.96 5.80 33.80
C GLY A 63 7.80 6.47 34.55
N ASP A 64 7.26 7.56 33.99
CA ASP A 64 6.10 8.29 34.47
C ASP A 64 5.41 9.06 33.35
N ALA A 65 4.32 9.75 33.67
CA ALA A 65 3.51 10.51 32.74
C ALA A 65 4.23 11.75 32.17
N ASP A 66 5.10 12.42 32.96
CA ASP A 66 5.87 13.56 32.46
C ASP A 66 6.93 13.11 31.46
N GLU A 67 7.58 12.00 31.73
CA GLU A 67 8.53 11.40 30.80
C GLU A 67 7.84 10.93 29.51
N ALA A 68 6.61 10.39 29.60
CA ALA A 68 5.83 10.00 28.41
C ALA A 68 5.53 11.19 27.51
N VAL A 69 5.15 12.34 28.06
CA VAL A 69 4.97 13.60 27.29
C VAL A 69 6.27 14.01 26.63
N ALA A 70 7.40 13.99 27.35
CA ALA A 70 8.70 14.34 26.78
C ALA A 70 9.10 13.38 25.62
N ARG A 71 8.89 12.06 25.77
CA ARG A 71 9.17 11.08 24.72
C ARG A 71 8.25 11.25 23.52
N ALA A 72 6.96 11.54 23.73
CA ALA A 72 6.02 11.81 22.64
C ALA A 72 6.42 13.08 21.89
N THR A 73 6.87 14.13 22.57
CA THR A 73 7.41 15.35 21.97
C THR A 73 8.63 15.07 21.08
N ASP A 74 9.54 14.23 21.58
CA ASP A 74 10.74 13.86 20.83
C ASP A 74 10.41 13.04 19.55
N ILE A 75 9.39 12.19 19.59
CA ILE A 75 9.09 11.22 18.53
C ILE A 75 8.12 11.78 17.49
N LEU A 76 7.11 12.56 17.90
CA LEU A 76 6.21 13.21 16.94
C LEU A 76 6.98 14.18 16.07
N GLY A 77 6.77 14.07 14.75
CA GLY A 77 7.48 14.84 13.76
C GLY A 77 8.87 14.30 13.34
N MET A 78 9.36 13.21 13.97
CA MET A 78 10.59 12.55 13.51
C MET A 78 10.41 12.02 12.08
N ASP A 79 11.51 12.01 11.32
CA ASP A 79 11.61 11.22 10.10
C ASP A 79 12.20 9.84 10.41
N ILE A 80 11.50 8.79 10.00
CA ILE A 80 11.97 7.41 10.06
C ILE A 80 11.95 6.83 8.65
N LYS A 81 13.10 6.73 8.02
CA LYS A 81 13.28 6.22 6.65
C LYS A 81 12.37 6.93 5.62
N GLY A 82 12.27 8.25 5.69
CA GLY A 82 11.45 9.06 4.79
C GLY A 82 9.98 9.17 5.19
N HIS A 83 9.59 8.62 6.33
CA HIS A 83 8.22 8.70 6.84
C HIS A 83 8.15 9.58 8.09
N THR A 84 7.41 10.67 8.01
CA THR A 84 7.16 11.54 9.17
C THR A 84 6.22 10.87 10.16
N VAL A 85 6.59 10.87 11.44
CA VAL A 85 5.76 10.32 12.52
C VAL A 85 4.65 11.31 12.88
N HIS A 86 3.42 10.98 12.54
CA HIS A 86 2.22 11.81 12.85
C HIS A 86 1.47 11.31 14.08
N LYS A 87 1.71 10.09 14.51
CA LYS A 87 1.05 9.45 15.65
C LYS A 87 2.05 8.63 16.44
N VAL A 88 1.83 8.53 17.75
CA VAL A 88 2.52 7.59 18.61
C VAL A 88 1.52 6.72 19.34
N MET A 89 1.89 5.48 19.64
CA MET A 89 1.14 4.61 20.52
C MET A 89 1.79 4.63 21.90
N ILE A 90 1.00 4.94 22.91
CA ILE A 90 1.37 4.76 24.32
C ILE A 90 0.94 3.36 24.71
N ALA A 91 1.90 2.46 24.88
CA ALA A 91 1.66 1.06 25.16
C ALA A 91 1.99 0.70 26.61
N GLU A 92 1.24 -0.26 27.13
CA GLU A 92 1.54 -0.88 28.43
C GLU A 92 2.96 -1.45 28.42
N LEU A 93 3.67 -1.26 29.53
CA LEU A 93 5.00 -1.84 29.68
C LEU A 93 4.90 -3.36 29.78
N SER A 94 5.62 -4.07 28.91
CA SER A 94 5.71 -5.53 29.01
C SER A 94 6.31 -5.95 30.35
N PRO A 95 5.79 -7.03 30.96
CA PRO A 95 6.53 -7.72 31.98
C PRO A 95 7.92 -8.12 31.51
N GLU A 96 8.80 -8.49 32.41
CA GLU A 96 10.15 -8.88 32.06
C GLU A 96 10.16 -10.02 31.04
N ILE A 97 10.78 -9.74 29.87
CA ILE A 97 10.87 -10.67 28.75
C ILE A 97 11.97 -11.69 29.02
N GLU A 98 11.65 -12.96 28.83
CA GLU A 98 12.58 -14.08 28.98
C GLU A 98 13.11 -14.57 27.62
N ALA A 99 12.23 -14.58 26.59
CA ALA A 99 12.59 -14.99 25.24
C ALA A 99 11.73 -14.26 24.20
N GLU A 100 12.30 -14.08 23.01
CA GLU A 100 11.67 -13.45 21.85
C GLU A 100 11.62 -14.42 20.68
N TYR A 101 10.48 -14.55 20.05
CA TYR A 101 10.16 -15.45 18.97
C TYR A 101 9.63 -14.68 17.77
N TYR A 102 9.65 -15.32 16.60
CA TYR A 102 9.05 -14.85 15.37
C TYR A 102 7.96 -15.82 14.89
N VAL A 103 6.81 -15.31 14.49
CA VAL A 103 5.75 -16.08 13.82
C VAL A 103 5.05 -15.24 12.77
N SER A 104 4.69 -15.85 11.63
CA SER A 104 3.90 -15.19 10.59
C SER A 104 3.12 -16.17 9.74
N TYR A 105 2.06 -15.64 9.12
CA TYR A 105 1.35 -16.24 7.99
C TYR A 105 1.37 -15.29 6.81
N LEU A 106 1.60 -15.83 5.61
CA LEU A 106 1.60 -15.05 4.38
C LEU A 106 1.07 -15.86 3.19
N LEU A 107 0.67 -15.14 2.15
CA LEU A 107 0.33 -15.72 0.86
C LEU A 107 1.60 -16.05 0.08
N ASP A 108 1.87 -17.35 -0.12
CA ASP A 108 2.97 -17.82 -0.98
C ASP A 108 2.50 -17.94 -2.43
N ARG A 109 2.73 -16.88 -3.20
CA ARG A 109 2.33 -16.81 -4.61
C ARG A 109 3.10 -17.79 -5.49
N THR A 110 4.35 -18.10 -5.14
CA THR A 110 5.20 -19.03 -5.89
C THR A 110 4.65 -20.45 -5.85
N ASN A 111 4.27 -20.90 -4.67
CA ASN A 111 3.75 -22.25 -4.47
C ASN A 111 2.20 -22.30 -4.51
N ARG A 112 1.53 -21.16 -4.71
CA ARG A 112 0.05 -21.03 -4.76
C ARG A 112 -0.64 -21.61 -3.53
N THR A 113 -0.10 -21.27 -2.37
CA THR A 113 -0.59 -21.74 -1.06
C THR A 113 -0.35 -20.67 0.00
N PHE A 114 -0.71 -20.94 1.22
CA PHE A 114 -0.28 -20.12 2.35
C PHE A 114 0.99 -20.70 2.98
N LEU A 115 1.73 -19.87 3.66
CA LEU A 115 2.97 -20.23 4.33
C LEU A 115 2.95 -19.76 5.77
N ALA A 116 3.20 -20.67 6.70
CA ALA A 116 3.55 -20.34 8.06
C ALA A 116 5.07 -20.24 8.18
N MET A 117 5.56 -19.18 8.79
CA MET A 117 6.96 -19.07 9.19
C MET A 117 7.08 -18.91 10.69
N ALA A 118 8.06 -19.57 11.29
CA ALA A 118 8.29 -19.50 12.72
C ALA A 118 9.78 -19.68 13.05
N SER A 119 10.25 -18.94 14.06
CA SER A 119 11.63 -19.03 14.55
C SER A 119 11.68 -18.78 16.05
N VAL A 120 12.62 -19.44 16.71
CA VAL A 120 12.99 -19.12 18.10
C VAL A 120 13.93 -17.92 18.19
N GLN A 121 14.28 -17.31 17.08
CA GLN A 121 15.03 -16.06 16.98
C GLN A 121 14.06 -14.95 16.55
N GLY A 122 13.58 -14.18 17.51
CA GLY A 122 12.69 -13.03 17.28
C GLY A 122 13.32 -11.71 17.68
N GLY A 123 12.58 -10.61 17.48
CA GLY A 123 13.06 -9.27 17.82
C GLY A 123 14.12 -8.71 16.88
N MET A 124 14.38 -9.38 15.76
CA MET A 124 15.39 -9.01 14.76
C MET A 124 14.81 -9.09 13.34
N ASP A 125 15.55 -8.57 12.36
CA ASP A 125 15.12 -8.61 10.97
C ASP A 125 15.08 -10.08 10.47
N ILE A 126 13.90 -10.54 10.09
CA ILE A 126 13.70 -11.96 9.71
C ILE A 126 14.42 -12.30 8.40
N GLU A 127 14.61 -11.34 7.52
CA GLU A 127 15.39 -11.47 6.29
C GLU A 127 16.85 -11.79 6.61
N GLU A 128 17.40 -11.18 7.67
CA GLU A 128 18.76 -11.48 8.15
C GLU A 128 18.85 -12.90 8.70
N VAL A 129 17.85 -13.38 9.43
CA VAL A 129 17.76 -14.77 9.90
C VAL A 129 17.68 -15.74 8.72
N ALA A 130 16.86 -15.43 7.71
CA ALA A 130 16.68 -16.24 6.51
C ALA A 130 17.96 -16.35 5.68
N GLU A 131 18.80 -15.31 5.66
CA GLU A 131 20.06 -15.25 4.92
C GLU A 131 21.21 -15.95 5.70
N LYS A 132 21.37 -15.63 6.99
CA LYS A 132 22.53 -16.07 7.78
C LYS A 132 22.36 -17.42 8.45
N THR A 133 21.12 -17.74 8.85
CA THR A 133 20.77 -18.97 9.58
C THR A 133 19.44 -19.54 9.09
N PRO A 134 19.33 -19.91 7.79
CA PRO A 134 18.07 -20.36 7.20
C PRO A 134 17.45 -21.57 7.91
N GLU A 135 18.26 -22.40 8.56
CA GLU A 135 17.81 -23.55 9.36
C GLU A 135 17.11 -23.15 10.69
N ALA A 136 17.25 -21.89 11.11
CA ALA A 136 16.56 -21.34 12.28
C ALA A 136 15.13 -20.86 11.94
N LEU A 137 14.80 -20.74 10.66
CA LEU A 137 13.49 -20.31 10.18
C LEU A 137 12.71 -21.50 9.61
N ALA A 138 11.75 -22.02 10.36
CA ALA A 138 10.83 -23.01 9.84
C ALA A 138 9.88 -22.37 8.84
N LYS A 139 9.67 -23.06 7.70
CA LYS A 139 8.74 -22.68 6.62
C LYS A 139 7.80 -23.84 6.36
N VAL A 140 6.55 -23.71 6.78
CA VAL A 140 5.57 -24.79 6.74
C VAL A 140 4.41 -24.39 5.82
N PRO A 141 4.21 -25.10 4.69
CA PRO A 141 3.07 -24.85 3.82
C PRO A 141 1.75 -25.10 4.56
N VAL A 142 0.76 -24.24 4.30
CA VAL A 142 -0.59 -24.34 4.87
C VAL A 142 -1.57 -24.44 3.71
N ASP A 143 -2.30 -25.56 3.64
CA ASP A 143 -3.36 -25.77 2.67
C ASP A 143 -4.56 -24.86 2.96
N SER A 144 -5.08 -24.21 1.93
CA SER A 144 -6.16 -23.22 2.06
C SER A 144 -7.51 -23.81 2.52
N ASN A 145 -7.71 -25.11 2.35
CA ASN A 145 -8.97 -25.76 2.72
C ASN A 145 -8.95 -26.28 4.17
N SER A 146 -7.81 -26.83 4.59
CA SER A 146 -7.65 -27.36 5.95
C SER A 146 -7.20 -26.29 6.96
N GLY A 147 -6.49 -25.27 6.52
CA GLY A 147 -6.01 -24.18 7.38
C GLY A 147 -5.03 -24.64 8.45
N VAL A 148 -5.06 -23.96 9.59
CA VAL A 148 -4.24 -24.27 10.77
C VAL A 148 -5.14 -24.57 11.95
N ASP A 149 -5.33 -25.86 12.21
CA ASP A 149 -5.86 -26.36 13.47
C ASP A 149 -4.73 -26.54 14.51
N ILE A 150 -5.08 -26.99 15.71
CA ILE A 150 -4.09 -27.19 16.77
C ILE A 150 -3.03 -28.27 16.42
N ALA A 151 -3.40 -29.25 15.59
CA ALA A 151 -2.44 -30.28 15.15
C ALA A 151 -1.41 -29.67 14.19
N LYS A 152 -1.87 -28.86 13.22
CA LYS A 152 -0.99 -28.13 12.30
C LYS A 152 -0.14 -27.08 13.02
N ALA A 153 -0.71 -26.38 14.01
CA ALA A 153 0.03 -25.43 14.83
C ALA A 153 1.16 -26.11 15.63
N ARG A 154 0.91 -27.30 16.21
CA ARG A 154 1.94 -28.10 16.86
C ARG A 154 3.03 -28.59 15.91
N GLU A 155 2.68 -28.91 14.66
CA GLU A 155 3.66 -29.22 13.61
C GLU A 155 4.60 -28.03 13.36
N ILE A 156 4.03 -26.80 13.21
CA ILE A 156 4.82 -25.57 13.00
C ILE A 156 5.75 -25.33 14.18
N VAL A 157 5.24 -25.42 15.39
CA VAL A 157 6.00 -25.25 16.63
C VAL A 157 7.16 -26.27 16.74
N ALA A 158 6.90 -27.53 16.39
CA ALA A 158 7.90 -28.58 16.41
C ALA A 158 9.00 -28.36 15.36
N GLN A 159 8.63 -27.97 14.15
CA GLN A 159 9.59 -27.67 13.08
C GLN A 159 10.48 -26.46 13.41
N ALA A 160 9.90 -25.43 14.05
CA ALA A 160 10.64 -24.26 14.53
C ALA A 160 11.45 -24.52 15.82
N LYS A 161 11.33 -25.71 16.39
CA LYS A 161 12.07 -26.15 17.60
C LYS A 161 11.80 -25.29 18.83
N PHE A 162 10.54 -24.85 19.02
CA PHE A 162 10.18 -24.14 20.26
C PHE A 162 10.42 -24.98 21.49
N PRO A 163 10.85 -24.37 22.62
CA PRO A 163 11.00 -25.08 23.90
C PRO A 163 9.67 -25.70 24.32
N ALA A 164 9.75 -26.92 24.89
CA ALA A 164 8.55 -27.70 25.28
C ALA A 164 7.62 -26.95 26.25
N GLU A 165 8.19 -26.11 27.11
CA GLU A 165 7.45 -25.31 28.11
C GLU A 165 6.55 -24.23 27.50
N VAL A 166 6.80 -23.79 26.27
CA VAL A 166 6.00 -22.77 25.57
C VAL A 166 5.23 -23.34 24.39
N ALA A 167 5.58 -24.52 23.93
CA ALA A 167 5.13 -25.13 22.69
C ALA A 167 3.59 -25.11 22.54
N GLU A 168 2.86 -25.50 23.57
CA GLU A 168 1.38 -25.55 23.52
C GLU A 168 0.78 -24.14 23.47
N LYS A 169 1.25 -23.21 24.31
CA LYS A 169 0.77 -21.83 24.31
C LYS A 169 1.04 -21.11 22.98
N VAL A 170 2.20 -21.36 22.38
CA VAL A 170 2.54 -20.82 21.06
C VAL A 170 1.64 -21.44 19.99
N ALA A 171 1.36 -22.75 20.07
CA ALA A 171 0.43 -23.41 19.14
C ALA A 171 -0.97 -22.81 19.22
N GLU A 172 -1.49 -22.52 20.42
CA GLU A 172 -2.78 -21.83 20.61
C GLU A 172 -2.78 -20.44 19.97
N VAL A 173 -1.70 -19.66 20.15
CA VAL A 173 -1.55 -18.34 19.52
C VAL A 173 -1.50 -18.46 18.01
N LEU A 174 -0.80 -19.46 17.46
CA LEU A 174 -0.74 -19.71 16.01
C LEU A 174 -2.11 -20.00 15.42
N VAL A 175 -2.97 -20.77 16.10
CA VAL A 175 -4.36 -20.98 15.65
C VAL A 175 -5.11 -19.65 15.62
N THR A 176 -5.05 -18.87 16.69
CA THR A 176 -5.76 -17.58 16.76
C THR A 176 -5.25 -16.57 15.72
N LEU A 177 -3.94 -16.56 15.43
CA LEU A 177 -3.36 -15.73 14.37
C LEU A 177 -3.81 -16.19 12.97
N TRP A 178 -3.97 -17.51 12.76
CA TRP A 178 -4.53 -18.03 11.52
C TRP A 178 -5.99 -17.61 11.34
N ASP A 179 -6.79 -17.74 12.39
CA ASP A 179 -8.19 -17.29 12.36
C ASP A 179 -8.28 -15.79 12.06
N THR A 180 -7.38 -14.98 12.62
CA THR A 180 -7.26 -13.56 12.30
C THR A 180 -6.91 -13.35 10.83
N PHE A 181 -5.91 -14.07 10.31
CA PHE A 181 -5.45 -13.99 8.92
C PHE A 181 -6.59 -14.26 7.93
N VAL A 182 -7.39 -15.29 8.19
CA VAL A 182 -8.52 -15.67 7.33
C VAL A 182 -9.70 -14.71 7.48
N ALA A 183 -10.06 -14.36 8.73
CA ALA A 183 -11.23 -13.52 9.01
C ALA A 183 -11.10 -12.10 8.46
N GLU A 184 -9.88 -11.57 8.41
CA GLU A 184 -9.58 -10.22 7.93
C GLU A 184 -9.08 -10.21 6.46
N ASP A 185 -9.17 -11.33 5.73
CA ASP A 185 -8.64 -11.43 4.36
C ASP A 185 -7.21 -10.89 4.25
N ALA A 186 -6.34 -11.26 5.18
CA ALA A 186 -4.97 -10.77 5.21
C ALA A 186 -4.08 -11.46 4.18
N LEU A 187 -3.09 -10.74 3.65
CA LEU A 187 -2.00 -11.25 2.82
C LEU A 187 -0.75 -11.54 3.65
N LEU A 188 -0.64 -10.87 4.79
CA LEU A 188 0.42 -11.05 5.80
C LEU A 188 -0.15 -10.79 7.18
N VAL A 189 0.15 -11.67 8.11
CA VAL A 189 0.06 -11.45 9.56
C VAL A 189 1.38 -11.87 10.16
N GLU A 190 2.08 -10.94 10.80
CA GLU A 190 3.39 -11.17 11.38
C GLU A 190 3.41 -10.66 12.82
N VAL A 191 4.05 -11.41 13.70
CA VAL A 191 4.36 -11.00 15.07
C VAL A 191 5.87 -11.10 15.28
N ASN A 192 6.51 -9.98 15.53
CA ASN A 192 7.96 -9.88 15.72
C ASN A 192 8.33 -8.72 16.68
N PRO A 193 8.53 -9.03 18.00
CA PRO A 193 8.56 -10.35 18.61
C PRO A 193 7.21 -10.84 19.16
N LEU A 194 7.02 -12.16 19.12
CA LEU A 194 6.17 -12.89 20.07
C LEU A 194 7.03 -13.23 21.27
N VAL A 195 6.63 -12.84 22.47
CA VAL A 195 7.50 -12.98 23.64
C VAL A 195 6.99 -13.98 24.66
N LYS A 196 7.92 -14.68 25.31
CA LYS A 196 7.70 -15.32 26.60
C LYS A 196 8.12 -14.37 27.70
N THR A 197 7.24 -14.09 28.63
CA THR A 197 7.53 -13.30 29.80
C THR A 197 7.92 -14.21 30.99
N LYS A 198 8.64 -13.67 32.00
CA LYS A 198 9.04 -14.44 33.19
C LYS A 198 7.86 -14.95 34.01
N ASP A 199 6.70 -14.28 33.93
CA ASP A 199 5.45 -14.74 34.56
C ASP A 199 4.74 -15.83 33.71
N GLY A 200 5.34 -16.26 32.62
CA GLY A 200 4.91 -17.39 31.78
C GLY A 200 3.81 -17.07 30.76
N ARG A 201 3.53 -15.78 30.48
CA ARG A 201 2.63 -15.38 29.39
C ARG A 201 3.34 -15.44 28.04
N ILE A 202 2.55 -15.66 26.98
CA ILE A 202 2.96 -15.49 25.58
C ILE A 202 2.19 -14.26 25.07
N LEU A 203 2.91 -13.25 24.57
CA LEU A 203 2.35 -11.97 24.17
C LEU A 203 2.89 -11.52 22.81
N ALA A 204 2.04 -11.01 21.94
CA ALA A 204 2.42 -10.32 20.72
C ALA A 204 2.76 -8.86 21.06
N LEU A 205 4.03 -8.46 20.96
CA LEU A 205 4.47 -7.11 21.31
C LEU A 205 4.50 -6.16 20.14
N ASP A 206 4.77 -6.66 18.95
CA ASP A 206 4.75 -5.90 17.70
C ASP A 206 4.12 -6.75 16.60
N GLY A 207 3.20 -6.16 15.87
CA GLY A 207 2.47 -6.82 14.81
C GLY A 207 2.50 -6.04 13.51
N LYS A 208 2.58 -6.78 12.41
CA LYS A 208 2.42 -6.25 11.07
C LYS A 208 1.33 -7.03 10.36
N VAL A 209 0.39 -6.29 9.76
CA VAL A 209 -0.72 -6.86 8.99
C VAL A 209 -0.81 -6.14 7.66
N SER A 210 -0.92 -6.92 6.57
CA SER A 210 -1.29 -6.44 5.24
C SER A 210 -2.61 -7.08 4.85
N LEU A 211 -3.61 -6.27 4.53
CA LEU A 211 -4.95 -6.69 4.13
C LEU A 211 -5.08 -6.73 2.60
N ASP A 212 -5.92 -7.63 2.09
CA ASP A 212 -6.24 -7.70 0.66
C ASP A 212 -7.36 -6.72 0.31
N GLU A 213 -7.02 -5.61 -0.34
CA GLU A 213 -8.00 -4.61 -0.78
C GLU A 213 -9.00 -5.14 -1.83
N ASN A 214 -8.68 -6.25 -2.50
CA ASN A 214 -9.66 -6.92 -3.37
C ASN A 214 -10.82 -7.57 -2.60
N ALA A 215 -10.68 -7.72 -1.28
CA ALA A 215 -11.71 -8.22 -0.40
C ALA A 215 -12.59 -7.13 0.26
N ASP A 216 -12.33 -5.83 -0.01
CA ASP A 216 -13.04 -4.70 0.61
C ASP A 216 -14.57 -4.80 0.46
N PHE A 217 -15.06 -5.41 -0.62
CA PHE A 217 -16.50 -5.62 -0.84
C PHE A 217 -17.18 -6.45 0.25
N ARG A 218 -16.43 -7.25 1.00
CA ARG A 218 -16.91 -8.07 2.11
C ARG A 218 -16.33 -7.68 3.47
N GLN A 219 -15.43 -6.68 3.49
CA GLN A 219 -14.74 -6.15 4.67
C GLN A 219 -15.00 -4.63 4.83
N PRO A 220 -16.26 -4.21 5.03
CA PRO A 220 -16.60 -2.78 5.05
C PRO A 220 -15.89 -1.99 6.16
N ASP A 221 -15.50 -2.66 7.27
CA ASP A 221 -14.82 -2.04 8.39
C ASP A 221 -13.37 -1.63 8.05
N HIS A 222 -12.78 -2.20 6.97
CA HIS A 222 -11.42 -1.90 6.58
C HIS A 222 -11.24 -0.48 6.03
N GLU A 223 -12.29 0.17 5.52
CA GLU A 223 -12.24 1.57 5.10
C GLU A 223 -11.79 2.50 6.23
N ALA A 224 -12.18 2.20 7.47
CA ALA A 224 -11.77 2.98 8.65
C ALA A 224 -10.27 2.84 8.98
N LEU A 225 -9.60 1.82 8.46
CA LEU A 225 -8.18 1.56 8.68
C LEU A 225 -7.28 2.27 7.66
N GLU A 226 -7.85 2.85 6.60
CA GLU A 226 -7.09 3.57 5.58
C GLU A 226 -6.36 4.78 6.16
N ASP A 227 -5.09 4.89 5.81
CA ASP A 227 -4.29 6.08 6.13
C ASP A 227 -4.48 7.15 5.05
N LYS A 228 -5.56 7.90 5.19
CA LYS A 228 -5.91 8.98 4.24
C LYS A 228 -4.87 10.11 4.21
N ALA A 229 -4.05 10.24 5.25
CA ALA A 229 -3.03 11.29 5.32
C ALA A 229 -1.73 10.93 4.56
N ALA A 230 -1.43 9.63 4.42
CA ALA A 230 -0.26 9.16 3.68
C ALA A 230 -0.56 8.89 2.20
N ALA A 231 -1.83 8.91 1.78
CA ALA A 231 -2.19 8.70 0.38
C ALA A 231 -1.67 9.85 -0.49
N ASN A 232 -1.14 9.52 -1.67
CA ASN A 232 -0.82 10.54 -2.66
C ASN A 232 -2.10 11.31 -3.01
N PRO A 233 -2.11 12.66 -2.96
CA PRO A 233 -3.32 13.45 -3.19
C PRO A 233 -4.00 13.17 -4.54
N LEU A 234 -3.21 12.88 -5.60
CA LEU A 234 -3.74 12.55 -6.93
C LEU A 234 -4.38 11.15 -6.94
N GLU A 235 -3.78 10.17 -6.26
CA GLU A 235 -4.35 8.83 -6.11
C GLU A 235 -5.64 8.86 -5.29
N ALA A 236 -5.66 9.62 -4.20
CA ALA A 236 -6.86 9.84 -3.39
C ALA A 236 -7.99 10.50 -4.20
N ALA A 237 -7.68 11.54 -4.99
CA ALA A 237 -8.64 12.20 -5.87
C ALA A 237 -9.15 11.27 -6.98
N ALA A 238 -8.27 10.42 -7.54
CA ALA A 238 -8.64 9.43 -8.54
C ALA A 238 -9.54 8.33 -7.95
N LYS A 239 -9.21 7.82 -6.77
CA LYS A 239 -10.02 6.82 -6.05
C LYS A 239 -11.44 7.35 -5.77
N ALA A 240 -11.56 8.62 -5.35
CA ALA A 240 -12.86 9.27 -5.13
C ALA A 240 -13.73 9.38 -6.41
N LYS A 241 -13.10 9.28 -7.59
CA LYS A 241 -13.74 9.27 -8.91
C LYS A 241 -13.85 7.87 -9.52
N ASN A 242 -13.57 6.83 -8.75
CA ASN A 242 -13.52 5.42 -9.18
C ASN A 242 -12.56 5.17 -10.36
N LEU A 243 -11.43 5.86 -10.39
CA LEU A 243 -10.38 5.68 -11.38
C LEU A 243 -9.26 4.79 -10.82
N ASN A 244 -8.80 3.85 -11.64
CA ASN A 244 -7.63 3.04 -11.33
C ASN A 244 -6.35 3.79 -11.76
N TYR A 245 -5.82 4.58 -10.84
CA TYR A 245 -4.70 5.48 -11.06
C TYR A 245 -3.56 5.20 -10.08
N VAL A 246 -2.33 5.19 -10.59
CA VAL A 246 -1.10 5.13 -9.80
C VAL A 246 -0.15 6.22 -10.25
N LYS A 247 0.35 7.04 -9.35
CA LYS A 247 1.36 8.08 -9.61
C LYS A 247 2.73 7.43 -9.81
N LEU A 248 3.44 7.88 -10.83
CA LEU A 248 4.83 7.51 -11.12
C LEU A 248 5.70 8.78 -11.23
N ASP A 249 7.02 8.59 -11.22
CA ASP A 249 7.98 9.69 -11.31
C ASP A 249 8.35 9.95 -12.78
N GLY A 250 7.57 10.74 -13.47
CA GLY A 250 7.81 11.05 -14.88
C GLY A 250 7.04 12.27 -15.38
N GLU A 251 7.11 12.53 -16.70
CA GLU A 251 6.60 13.74 -17.34
C GLU A 251 5.53 13.48 -18.41
N VAL A 252 5.31 12.23 -18.81
CA VAL A 252 4.26 11.86 -19.78
C VAL A 252 3.09 11.25 -19.05
N GLY A 253 1.95 11.93 -19.01
CA GLY A 253 0.70 11.39 -18.47
C GLY A 253 0.14 10.31 -19.41
N ILE A 254 -0.32 9.20 -18.85
CA ILE A 254 -0.80 8.03 -19.61
C ILE A 254 -2.26 7.77 -19.31
N ILE A 255 -3.05 7.59 -20.38
CA ILE A 255 -4.42 7.08 -20.32
C ILE A 255 -4.54 5.92 -21.33
N GLY A 256 -5.07 4.79 -20.88
CA GLY A 256 -5.39 3.67 -21.77
C GLY A 256 -6.62 2.90 -21.30
N ASN A 257 -7.13 2.04 -22.18
CA ASN A 257 -8.25 1.15 -21.87
C ASN A 257 -7.78 -0.30 -21.74
N GLY A 258 -7.75 -0.77 -20.53
CA GLY A 258 -7.28 -2.10 -20.15
C GLY A 258 -5.85 -2.08 -19.59
N ALA A 259 -5.69 -2.69 -18.43
CA ALA A 259 -4.44 -2.68 -17.67
C ALA A 259 -3.22 -3.16 -18.47
N GLY A 260 -3.38 -4.21 -19.28
CA GLY A 260 -2.29 -4.74 -20.12
C GLY A 260 -1.80 -3.73 -21.16
N LEU A 261 -2.73 -3.00 -21.82
CA LEU A 261 -2.36 -1.96 -22.77
C LEU A 261 -1.69 -0.78 -22.08
N VAL A 262 -2.16 -0.38 -20.89
CA VAL A 262 -1.54 0.69 -20.13
C VAL A 262 -0.12 0.30 -19.72
N MET A 263 0.10 -0.89 -19.18
CA MET A 263 1.44 -1.40 -18.84
C MET A 263 2.39 -1.37 -20.04
N SER A 264 1.93 -1.88 -21.20
CA SER A 264 2.72 -1.84 -22.44
C SER A 264 2.99 -0.41 -22.90
N THR A 265 2.05 0.50 -22.70
CA THR A 265 2.21 1.93 -23.05
C THR A 265 3.29 2.59 -22.16
N LEU A 266 3.31 2.27 -20.86
CA LEU A 266 4.37 2.73 -19.95
C LEU A 266 5.76 2.32 -20.45
N ASP A 267 5.93 1.03 -20.84
CA ASP A 267 7.21 0.52 -21.34
C ASP A 267 7.64 1.24 -22.63
N VAL A 268 6.73 1.38 -23.59
CA VAL A 268 7.05 2.04 -24.88
C VAL A 268 7.39 3.53 -24.69
N VAL A 269 6.70 4.22 -23.80
CA VAL A 269 7.03 5.62 -23.46
C VAL A 269 8.39 5.71 -22.76
N ALA A 270 8.72 4.80 -21.84
CA ALA A 270 10.03 4.77 -21.20
C ALA A 270 11.16 4.56 -22.22
N TYR A 271 11.00 3.61 -23.15
CA TYR A 271 11.98 3.39 -24.23
C TYR A 271 12.10 4.59 -25.18
N ALA A 272 10.99 5.20 -25.58
CA ALA A 272 11.02 6.42 -26.40
C ALA A 272 11.74 7.55 -25.67
N GLY A 273 11.51 7.69 -24.36
CA GLY A 273 12.10 8.70 -23.52
C GLY A 273 13.62 8.69 -23.44
N GLU A 274 14.27 7.52 -23.61
CA GLU A 274 15.73 7.39 -23.66
C GLU A 274 16.34 8.29 -24.76
N ASN A 275 15.61 8.51 -25.86
CA ASN A 275 16.03 9.38 -26.96
C ASN A 275 15.66 10.86 -26.74
N HIS A 276 14.87 11.16 -25.70
CA HIS A 276 14.33 12.49 -25.40
C HIS A 276 14.69 12.96 -24.00
N GLY A 277 15.92 12.68 -23.53
CA GLY A 277 16.45 13.18 -22.26
C GLY A 277 15.87 12.43 -21.04
N ASP A 278 15.72 11.13 -21.16
CA ASP A 278 15.24 10.22 -20.12
C ASP A 278 13.84 10.57 -19.56
N VAL A 279 12.96 11.06 -20.45
CA VAL A 279 11.56 11.31 -20.11
C VAL A 279 10.87 9.99 -19.75
N LYS A 280 10.05 10.00 -18.71
CA LYS A 280 9.39 8.81 -18.16
C LYS A 280 7.87 8.96 -18.10
N PRO A 281 7.12 7.85 -18.02
CA PRO A 281 5.69 7.91 -17.75
C PRO A 281 5.42 8.45 -16.33
N ALA A 282 4.44 9.34 -16.21
CA ALA A 282 4.10 10.03 -14.96
C ALA A 282 3.05 9.28 -14.12
N ASN A 283 2.30 8.38 -14.73
CA ASN A 283 1.25 7.63 -14.07
C ASN A 283 0.82 6.39 -14.85
N PHE A 284 0.18 5.47 -14.15
CA PHE A 284 -0.71 4.47 -14.71
C PHE A 284 -2.15 4.98 -14.61
N LEU A 285 -2.96 4.92 -15.67
CA LEU A 285 -4.40 5.12 -15.61
C LEU A 285 -5.11 4.21 -16.60
N ASP A 286 -5.87 3.25 -16.09
CA ASP A 286 -6.78 2.41 -16.85
C ASP A 286 -8.21 2.93 -16.69
N ILE A 287 -8.81 3.37 -17.81
CA ILE A 287 -10.21 3.83 -17.84
C ILE A 287 -11.23 2.70 -18.00
N GLY A 288 -10.75 1.44 -18.05
CA GLY A 288 -11.61 0.27 -18.18
C GLY A 288 -12.33 0.14 -19.53
N GLY A 289 -13.30 -0.75 -19.57
CA GLY A 289 -14.08 -1.09 -20.76
C GLY A 289 -15.37 -0.27 -20.94
N GLY A 290 -15.45 0.97 -20.44
CA GLY A 290 -16.68 1.77 -20.53
C GLY A 290 -16.41 3.28 -20.41
N ALA A 291 -15.41 3.77 -21.14
CA ALA A 291 -14.99 5.16 -21.06
C ALA A 291 -16.08 6.12 -21.57
N SER A 292 -16.93 6.58 -20.63
CA SER A 292 -17.82 7.71 -20.88
C SER A 292 -17.03 9.02 -20.95
N ALA A 293 -17.66 10.09 -21.48
CA ALA A 293 -17.09 11.42 -21.45
C ALA A 293 -16.69 11.88 -20.03
N GLU A 294 -17.46 11.48 -19.03
CA GLU A 294 -17.20 11.80 -17.62
C GLU A 294 -15.94 11.09 -17.10
N VAL A 295 -15.78 9.79 -17.38
CA VAL A 295 -14.58 9.02 -17.01
C VAL A 295 -13.35 9.64 -17.65
N MET A 296 -13.42 10.00 -18.93
CA MET A 296 -12.32 10.65 -19.64
C MET A 296 -12.02 12.06 -19.07
N ALA A 297 -13.05 12.85 -18.73
CA ALA A 297 -12.87 14.15 -18.11
C ALA A 297 -12.22 14.04 -16.74
N ASN A 298 -12.67 13.10 -15.92
CA ASN A 298 -12.09 12.83 -14.61
C ASN A 298 -10.62 12.40 -14.70
N GLY A 299 -10.29 11.52 -15.66
CA GLY A 299 -8.91 11.07 -15.89
C GLY A 299 -8.01 12.22 -16.36
N LEU A 300 -8.46 13.00 -17.33
CA LEU A 300 -7.72 14.18 -17.81
C LEU A 300 -7.53 15.23 -16.73
N GLU A 301 -8.55 15.52 -15.92
CA GLU A 301 -8.47 16.48 -14.81
C GLU A 301 -7.36 16.09 -13.82
N ILE A 302 -7.29 14.80 -13.42
CA ILE A 302 -6.24 14.31 -12.52
C ILE A 302 -4.85 14.49 -13.15
N ILE A 303 -4.67 14.04 -14.40
CA ILE A 303 -3.36 14.04 -15.07
C ILE A 303 -2.92 15.47 -15.41
N LEU A 304 -3.82 16.33 -15.87
CA LEU A 304 -3.50 17.70 -16.20
C LEU A 304 -3.21 18.53 -14.93
N GLY A 305 -3.81 18.16 -13.80
CA GLY A 305 -3.53 18.74 -12.48
C GLY A 305 -2.16 18.38 -11.89
N ASP A 306 -1.50 17.34 -12.41
CA ASP A 306 -0.16 16.97 -11.98
C ASP A 306 0.90 17.95 -12.53
N PRO A 307 1.64 18.69 -11.69
CA PRO A 307 2.64 19.66 -12.15
C PRO A 307 3.83 19.04 -12.88
N ASP A 308 4.12 17.77 -12.63
CA ASP A 308 5.22 17.05 -13.27
C ASP A 308 4.90 16.69 -14.71
N VAL A 309 3.63 16.47 -15.04
CA VAL A 309 3.19 16.12 -16.39
C VAL A 309 3.40 17.29 -17.34
N LYS A 310 4.06 17.00 -18.47
CA LYS A 310 4.35 17.98 -19.54
C LYS A 310 3.61 17.68 -20.85
N SER A 311 3.33 16.40 -21.11
CA SER A 311 2.49 15.94 -22.22
C SER A 311 1.62 14.78 -21.78
N VAL A 312 0.55 14.47 -22.52
CA VAL A 312 -0.35 13.35 -22.23
C VAL A 312 -0.41 12.42 -23.44
N PHE A 313 -0.28 11.12 -23.22
CA PHE A 313 -0.51 10.10 -24.21
C PHE A 313 -1.79 9.30 -23.90
N VAL A 314 -2.80 9.45 -24.74
CA VAL A 314 -4.05 8.69 -24.71
C VAL A 314 -3.94 7.55 -25.72
N ASN A 315 -3.76 6.32 -25.25
CA ASN A 315 -3.61 5.13 -26.08
C ASN A 315 -4.81 4.20 -25.91
N VAL A 316 -5.63 4.08 -26.95
CA VAL A 316 -6.85 3.28 -26.92
C VAL A 316 -6.86 2.25 -28.04
N PHE A 317 -7.14 1.01 -27.64
CA PHE A 317 -7.51 -0.05 -28.56
C PHE A 317 -8.99 -0.38 -28.41
N GLY A 318 -9.80 0.03 -29.39
CA GLY A 318 -11.25 -0.15 -29.37
C GLY A 318 -11.62 -1.63 -29.37
N GLY A 319 -12.24 -2.07 -28.32
CA GLY A 319 -12.82 -3.38 -28.14
C GLY A 319 -14.29 -3.22 -27.69
N ILE A 320 -14.58 -3.49 -26.41
CA ILE A 320 -15.88 -3.20 -25.81
C ILE A 320 -16.13 -1.69 -25.79
N THR A 321 -15.12 -0.89 -25.46
CA THR A 321 -15.16 0.56 -25.61
C THR A 321 -14.79 0.92 -27.05
N ALA A 322 -15.69 1.58 -27.76
CA ALA A 322 -15.44 2.00 -29.14
C ALA A 322 -14.65 3.32 -29.19
N CYS A 323 -13.78 3.46 -30.21
CA CYS A 323 -12.90 4.63 -30.34
C CYS A 323 -13.65 5.96 -30.59
N ASP A 324 -14.83 5.93 -31.17
CA ASP A 324 -15.68 7.10 -31.35
C ASP A 324 -16.25 7.62 -30.03
N GLU A 325 -16.60 6.73 -29.11
CA GLU A 325 -17.02 7.10 -27.75
C GLU A 325 -15.87 7.77 -26.99
N VAL A 326 -14.67 7.20 -27.07
CA VAL A 326 -13.48 7.80 -26.47
C VAL A 326 -13.14 9.16 -27.07
N ALA A 327 -13.20 9.28 -28.40
CA ALA A 327 -12.95 10.55 -29.08
C ALA A 327 -13.94 11.63 -28.64
N ASN A 328 -15.25 11.31 -28.56
CA ASN A 328 -16.26 12.20 -28.01
C ASN A 328 -15.97 12.54 -26.56
N GLY A 329 -15.55 11.55 -25.76
CA GLY A 329 -15.15 11.75 -24.37
C GLY A 329 -14.02 12.76 -24.23
N ILE A 330 -12.98 12.66 -25.05
CA ILE A 330 -11.85 13.60 -25.07
C ILE A 330 -12.32 15.03 -25.40
N VAL A 331 -13.11 15.18 -26.49
CA VAL A 331 -13.62 16.49 -26.92
C VAL A 331 -14.48 17.13 -25.83
N GLN A 332 -15.40 16.36 -25.24
CA GLN A 332 -16.26 16.84 -24.16
C GLN A 332 -15.49 17.15 -22.88
N ALA A 333 -14.47 16.33 -22.56
CA ALA A 333 -13.61 16.57 -21.41
C ALA A 333 -12.83 17.88 -21.52
N LEU A 334 -12.25 18.16 -22.68
CA LEU A 334 -11.53 19.40 -22.93
C LEU A 334 -12.46 20.60 -22.82
N ALA A 335 -13.65 20.55 -23.44
CA ALA A 335 -14.64 21.59 -23.34
C ALA A 335 -15.14 21.80 -21.89
N LEU A 336 -15.28 20.73 -21.11
CA LEU A 336 -15.69 20.81 -19.73
C LEU A 336 -14.61 21.49 -18.86
N LEU A 337 -13.35 21.13 -19.02
CA LEU A 337 -12.23 21.73 -18.29
C LEU A 337 -12.10 23.22 -18.62
N GLU A 338 -12.18 23.60 -19.88
CA GLU A 338 -12.19 25.00 -20.31
C GLU A 338 -13.38 25.78 -19.73
N SER A 339 -14.56 25.17 -19.68
CA SER A 339 -15.76 25.81 -19.10
C SER A 339 -15.65 26.07 -17.60
N LYS A 340 -14.85 25.27 -16.88
CA LYS A 340 -14.50 25.46 -15.47
C LYS A 340 -13.43 26.52 -15.25
N GLY A 341 -12.86 27.08 -16.33
CA GLY A 341 -11.77 28.04 -16.29
C GLY A 341 -10.40 27.39 -16.06
N GLU A 342 -10.30 26.08 -16.19
CA GLU A 342 -9.04 25.37 -16.13
C GLU A 342 -8.29 25.55 -17.46
N LYS A 343 -7.06 26.03 -17.38
CA LYS A 343 -6.21 26.15 -18.56
C LYS A 343 -5.64 24.78 -18.94
N VAL A 344 -6.11 24.24 -20.05
CA VAL A 344 -5.48 23.08 -20.66
C VAL A 344 -4.33 23.57 -21.56
N GLU A 345 -3.11 23.43 -21.08
CA GLU A 345 -1.90 23.91 -21.79
C GLU A 345 -1.01 22.74 -22.25
N LYS A 346 -1.23 21.53 -21.70
CA LYS A 346 -0.41 20.36 -21.99
C LYS A 346 -0.89 19.68 -23.27
N PRO A 347 0.00 19.37 -24.23
CA PRO A 347 -0.36 18.69 -25.46
C PRO A 347 -0.81 17.25 -25.18
N LEU A 348 -1.85 16.81 -25.90
CA LEU A 348 -2.38 15.46 -25.90
C LEU A 348 -2.02 14.75 -27.21
N VAL A 349 -1.27 13.66 -27.11
CA VAL A 349 -1.05 12.74 -28.23
C VAL A 349 -2.08 11.62 -28.12
N VAL A 350 -2.86 11.41 -29.17
CA VAL A 350 -3.96 10.43 -29.17
C VAL A 350 -3.74 9.38 -30.25
N ARG A 351 -3.69 8.13 -29.84
CA ARG A 351 -3.70 6.96 -30.70
C ARG A 351 -5.00 6.17 -30.50
N LEU A 352 -5.76 6.05 -31.57
CA LEU A 352 -6.99 5.25 -31.62
C LEU A 352 -6.84 4.15 -32.65
N ASP A 353 -7.06 2.89 -32.23
CA ASP A 353 -7.05 1.72 -33.09
C ASP A 353 -8.15 0.75 -32.67
N GLY A 354 -8.50 -0.23 -33.50
CA GLY A 354 -9.57 -1.17 -33.23
C GLY A 354 -10.96 -0.65 -33.65
N ASN A 355 -12.01 -1.02 -32.92
CA ASN A 355 -13.40 -0.74 -33.28
C ASN A 355 -13.68 0.76 -33.37
N ASN A 356 -14.28 1.18 -34.51
CA ASN A 356 -14.66 2.57 -34.83
C ASN A 356 -13.47 3.56 -34.81
N ALA A 357 -12.23 3.09 -35.00
CA ALA A 357 -11.04 3.95 -34.98
C ALA A 357 -11.09 5.07 -36.04
N GLU A 358 -11.55 4.80 -37.27
CA GLU A 358 -11.69 5.81 -38.32
C GLU A 358 -12.67 6.91 -37.93
N LEU A 359 -13.83 6.52 -37.37
CA LEU A 359 -14.82 7.47 -36.87
C LEU A 359 -14.28 8.31 -35.71
N GLY A 360 -13.59 7.66 -34.76
CA GLY A 360 -12.95 8.36 -33.64
C GLY A 360 -11.91 9.38 -34.12
N ARG A 361 -11.05 8.99 -35.06
CA ARG A 361 -10.06 9.90 -35.67
C ARG A 361 -10.73 11.06 -36.41
N LYS A 362 -11.87 10.81 -37.08
CA LYS A 362 -12.65 11.86 -37.72
C LYS A 362 -13.22 12.85 -36.70
N ILE A 363 -13.81 12.39 -35.60
CA ILE A 363 -14.34 13.24 -34.53
C ILE A 363 -13.25 14.17 -33.98
N LEU A 364 -12.06 13.65 -33.67
CA LEU A 364 -10.94 14.47 -33.21
C LEU A 364 -10.48 15.49 -34.26
N SER A 365 -10.52 15.12 -35.57
CA SER A 365 -10.20 16.02 -36.67
C SER A 365 -11.19 17.16 -36.79
N ASP A 366 -12.48 16.82 -36.76
CA ASP A 366 -13.57 17.81 -36.92
C ASP A 366 -13.59 18.79 -35.71
N ALA A 367 -13.26 18.32 -34.50
CA ALA A 367 -13.10 19.15 -33.32
C ALA A 367 -11.89 20.10 -33.41
N ASN A 368 -10.85 19.72 -34.15
CA ASN A 368 -9.67 20.53 -34.46
C ASN A 368 -9.09 21.26 -33.22
N HIS A 369 -9.04 20.58 -32.09
CA HIS A 369 -8.50 21.19 -30.87
C HIS A 369 -6.99 21.39 -30.98
N PRO A 370 -6.41 22.57 -30.67
CA PRO A 370 -5.02 22.91 -30.93
C PRO A 370 -4.01 22.04 -30.17
N LEU A 371 -4.39 21.48 -29.03
CA LEU A 371 -3.53 20.64 -28.20
C LEU A 371 -3.59 19.16 -28.58
N VAL A 372 -4.55 18.71 -29.38
CA VAL A 372 -4.72 17.30 -29.74
C VAL A 372 -3.93 16.95 -30.99
N GLN A 373 -2.96 16.07 -30.86
CA GLN A 373 -2.15 15.53 -31.95
C GLN A 373 -2.47 14.05 -32.12
N ARG A 374 -2.83 13.64 -33.34
CA ARG A 374 -3.15 12.25 -33.65
C ARG A 374 -1.93 11.56 -34.24
N VAL A 375 -1.65 10.35 -33.78
CA VAL A 375 -0.58 9.48 -34.28
C VAL A 375 -1.14 8.07 -34.45
N ASP A 376 -0.84 7.41 -35.56
CA ASP A 376 -1.49 6.15 -35.93
C ASP A 376 -0.88 4.91 -35.24
N THR A 377 0.39 4.97 -34.84
CA THR A 377 1.09 3.85 -34.20
C THR A 377 1.38 4.12 -32.74
N MET A 378 1.44 3.08 -31.94
CA MET A 378 1.75 3.19 -30.51
C MET A 378 3.17 3.74 -30.28
N ASP A 379 4.17 3.20 -31.01
CA ASP A 379 5.58 3.64 -30.92
C ASP A 379 5.73 5.10 -31.36
N GLY A 380 5.12 5.49 -32.48
CA GLY A 380 5.17 6.87 -32.95
C GLY A 380 4.46 7.85 -32.01
N ALA A 381 3.38 7.41 -31.34
CA ALA A 381 2.68 8.24 -30.37
C ALA A 381 3.48 8.39 -29.07
N ALA A 382 4.14 7.33 -28.63
CA ALA A 382 5.03 7.37 -27.47
C ALA A 382 6.24 8.29 -27.71
N ASP A 383 6.89 8.17 -28.90
CA ASP A 383 7.99 9.03 -29.31
C ASP A 383 7.56 10.50 -29.35
N LYS A 384 6.38 10.79 -29.94
CA LYS A 384 5.84 12.16 -30.02
C LYS A 384 5.50 12.72 -28.66
N ALA A 385 4.93 11.93 -27.76
CA ALA A 385 4.62 12.36 -26.40
C ALA A 385 5.91 12.66 -25.59
N ALA A 386 6.92 11.80 -25.72
CA ALA A 386 8.22 12.02 -25.10
C ALA A 386 8.94 13.26 -25.65
N GLU A 387 8.93 13.48 -26.98
CA GLU A 387 9.47 14.70 -27.63
C GLU A 387 8.83 15.96 -27.05
N LEU A 388 7.49 15.98 -26.97
CA LEU A 388 6.73 17.13 -26.46
C LEU A 388 6.99 17.38 -24.96
N ALA A 389 7.12 16.34 -24.18
CA ALA A 389 7.46 16.47 -22.75
C ALA A 389 8.88 17.02 -22.57
N ALA A 390 9.86 16.52 -23.35
CA ALA A 390 11.23 17.01 -23.31
C ALA A 390 11.34 18.49 -23.75
N ALA A 391 10.56 18.93 -24.71
CA ALA A 391 10.53 20.32 -25.18
C ALA A 391 9.93 21.29 -24.18
N ALA A 392 9.15 20.81 -23.20
CA ALA A 392 8.53 21.62 -22.14
C ALA A 392 9.33 21.67 -20.84
N LYS A 393 10.53 21.05 -20.80
CA LYS A 393 11.47 21.08 -19.65
C LYS A 393 12.19 22.43 -19.49
#